data_f308f416d6e49af72b749d0b24de4d7a
#
_entry.id   f308f416d6e49af72b749d0b24de4d7a
#
_cell.length_a   1.000
_cell.length_b   1.000
_cell.length_c   1.000
_cell.angle_alpha   90.00
_cell.angle_beta   90.00
_cell.angle_gamma   90.00
#
_symmetry.space_group_name_H-M   'P 1'
#
loop_
_entity.id
_entity.type
_entity.pdbx_description
1 polymer ?
#
loop_
_entity_poly.entity_id
_entity_poly.type
_entity_poly.pdbx_seq_one_letter_code
_entity_poly.pdbx_strand_id
1 'polypeptide(L)'
;MKKKSDGDTRNFTPIRFALLCTAILLSMALLLGRVAWLQIVTPSKLVKQEDMRSLREVTTASPRGMITDREGRPLAVSVPVNAVWADPKTIISKGGVGYNERWQALASALHLSLSTLAERVNSNPAGRFIYLARQVSPQQAEWIDKLNLPGINLREESRRFYPAGHVAANLIGFTNIDGQGIEGIEKSFNAQLTGKPGSRLVRKDKFGHVIENITEVNPVPAHELQLSIDERLQTVTEDALDNAVIWNKAESGAAVLINIPTGEILSMASYPDFNPNNREGAQLDDFRNRAISDTFEPGSTVKPLVIMTALQQGIVQLDSVIDTHPFTLDGHRIRDVGYYPELTLTGILQKSSDTGVSHLSLAMPVQKLMDTYKSFGFGVPTGLGLTGESSGLLPKRRYWSDLDRATFAFGYGLMVTPLQLAHVYATIGSFGIYRPLSITKVDPPVIGTRVMPEELVHEVEHMMESVALPGGGGTKAAVRDYRIAVKTGTAKKIGDDGKYVDKYVAYTAGVAPASNPRFALVVVINNPQNGAYYGGAVSAPVFSQIMGDVLRLENVEPDGMPADSDHLLVMHGSHVAVPGS
;
A
#
# COMPACT_ATOMS: atom_id res chain seq x y z
N MET A 1 123.20 9.17 8.33
CA MET A 1 122.27 9.98 7.50
C MET A 1 120.85 9.94 8.12
N LYS A 2 120.42 11.04 8.71
CA LYS A 2 119.09 11.15 9.31
C LYS A 2 118.06 11.60 8.29
N LYS A 3 116.95 10.84 8.09
CA LYS A 3 115.80 11.27 7.35
C LYS A 3 114.82 11.87 8.33
N LYS A 4 114.55 13.19 8.19
CA LYS A 4 113.46 13.87 8.84
C LYS A 4 112.17 13.43 8.23
N SER A 5 111.19 13.07 9.04
CA SER A 5 109.82 12.95 8.65
C SER A 5 109.16 14.30 8.82
N ASP A 6 108.67 14.92 7.72
CA ASP A 6 107.79 16.10 7.75
C ASP A 6 106.41 15.70 8.30
N GLY A 7 106.12 16.19 9.47
CA GLY A 7 104.77 16.11 10.02
C GLY A 7 103.85 17.14 9.35
N ASP A 8 102.77 16.67 8.72
CA ASP A 8 101.73 17.48 8.14
C ASP A 8 100.92 18.19 9.26
N THR A 9 101.32 19.40 9.58
CA THR A 9 100.58 20.29 10.49
C THR A 9 99.42 20.86 9.76
N ARG A 10 98.26 20.19 9.78
CA ARG A 10 96.99 20.78 9.38
C ARG A 10 96.75 22.04 10.25
N ASN A 11 96.83 23.19 9.64
CA ASN A 11 96.57 24.48 10.27
C ASN A 11 95.08 24.54 10.77
N PHE A 12 94.92 24.24 12.08
CA PHE A 12 93.64 24.47 12.73
C PHE A 12 93.37 25.98 12.82
N THR A 13 92.39 26.46 12.04
CA THR A 13 92.01 27.87 12.05
C THR A 13 90.87 28.05 13.06
N PRO A 14 91.10 28.58 14.27
CA PRO A 14 90.11 28.66 15.33
C PRO A 14 88.88 29.46 14.93
N ILE A 15 89.06 30.44 14.02
CA ILE A 15 87.94 31.24 13.48
C ILE A 15 86.96 30.40 12.63
N ARG A 16 87.48 29.50 11.79
CA ARG A 16 86.62 28.62 10.98
C ARG A 16 85.87 27.63 11.88
N PHE A 17 86.49 27.11 12.89
CA PHE A 17 85.88 26.24 13.89
C PHE A 17 84.81 26.99 14.67
N ALA A 18 85.11 28.21 15.15
CA ALA A 18 84.11 29.03 15.85
C ALA A 18 82.90 29.39 14.97
N LEU A 19 83.11 29.72 13.70
CA LEU A 19 82.04 29.98 12.74
C LEU A 19 81.18 28.72 12.48
N LEU A 20 81.78 27.57 12.41
CA LEU A 20 81.09 26.31 12.24
C LEU A 20 80.27 25.92 13.49
N CYS A 21 80.82 26.09 14.67
CA CYS A 21 80.11 25.89 15.92
C CYS A 21 78.97 26.89 16.10
N THR A 22 79.19 28.15 15.74
CA THR A 22 78.12 29.19 15.79
C THR A 22 77.00 28.88 14.81
N ALA A 23 77.31 28.44 13.61
CA ALA A 23 76.32 28.04 12.62
C ALA A 23 75.48 26.82 13.07
N ILE A 24 76.12 25.83 13.70
CA ILE A 24 75.45 24.65 14.29
C ILE A 24 74.52 25.08 15.45
N LEU A 25 75.02 25.93 16.37
CA LEU A 25 74.24 26.41 17.50
C LEU A 25 73.04 27.25 17.03
N LEU A 26 73.21 28.09 16.00
CA LEU A 26 72.16 28.89 15.43
C LEU A 26 71.09 28.05 14.72
N SER A 27 71.51 27.01 13.96
CA SER A 27 70.58 26.07 13.36
C SER A 27 69.85 25.23 14.42
N MET A 28 70.51 24.85 15.50
CA MET A 28 69.88 24.12 16.61
C MET A 28 68.88 25.01 17.38
N ALA A 29 69.22 26.28 17.61
CA ALA A 29 68.29 27.26 18.19
C ALA A 29 67.07 27.52 17.29
N LEU A 30 67.23 27.62 15.97
CA LEU A 30 66.15 27.71 14.99
C LEU A 30 65.25 26.48 15.01
N LEU A 31 65.84 25.28 15.05
CA LEU A 31 65.08 24.04 15.15
C LEU A 31 64.28 23.96 16.47
N LEU A 32 64.91 24.28 17.60
CA LEU A 32 64.25 24.30 18.91
C LEU A 32 63.13 25.35 18.92
N GLY A 33 63.36 26.55 18.40
CA GLY A 33 62.35 27.58 18.21
C GLY A 33 61.17 27.09 17.34
N ARG A 34 61.47 26.39 16.27
CA ARG A 34 60.43 25.80 15.38
C ARG A 34 59.63 24.70 16.08
N VAL A 35 60.31 23.83 16.82
CA VAL A 35 59.64 22.78 17.60
C VAL A 35 58.72 23.40 18.66
N ALA A 36 59.25 24.39 19.41
CA ALA A 36 58.44 25.12 20.41
C ALA A 36 57.24 25.83 19.77
N TRP A 37 57.42 26.46 18.60
CA TRP A 37 56.34 27.09 17.86
C TRP A 37 55.26 26.06 17.46
N LEU A 38 55.65 24.89 16.93
CA LEU A 38 54.71 23.84 16.51
C LEU A 38 53.98 23.21 17.70
N GLN A 39 54.66 23.08 18.88
CA GLN A 39 54.05 22.45 20.06
C GLN A 39 53.23 23.40 20.93
N ILE A 40 53.58 24.70 21.00
CA ILE A 40 52.96 25.67 21.90
C ILE A 40 51.96 26.59 21.16
N VAL A 41 52.34 27.05 19.95
CA VAL A 41 51.56 28.11 19.25
C VAL A 41 50.57 27.51 18.24
N THR A 42 50.87 26.37 17.63
CA THR A 42 50.01 25.80 16.57
C THR A 42 49.54 24.35 16.80
N PRO A 43 49.45 23.83 18.07
CA PRO A 43 49.02 22.46 18.28
C PRO A 43 47.61 22.22 17.75
N SER A 44 46.68 23.16 17.95
CA SER A 44 45.29 23.06 17.48
C SER A 44 45.15 23.04 15.95
N LYS A 45 46.05 23.67 15.21
CA LYS A 45 46.07 23.64 13.75
C LYS A 45 46.56 22.28 13.20
N LEU A 46 47.58 21.72 13.84
CA LEU A 46 48.13 20.43 13.44
C LEU A 46 47.16 19.28 13.75
N VAL A 47 46.54 19.31 14.94
CA VAL A 47 45.50 18.35 15.32
C VAL A 47 44.29 18.47 14.37
N LYS A 48 43.82 19.68 14.04
CA LYS A 48 42.77 19.87 13.04
C LYS A 48 43.13 19.31 11.65
N GLN A 49 44.37 19.48 11.21
CA GLN A 49 44.83 18.94 9.91
C GLN A 49 44.95 17.42 9.93
N GLU A 50 45.37 16.84 11.05
CA GLU A 50 45.37 15.40 11.28
C GLU A 50 43.95 14.83 11.28
N ASP A 51 43.03 15.48 12.03
CA ASP A 51 41.63 15.10 12.12
C ASP A 51 40.95 15.16 10.74
N MET A 52 41.15 16.22 9.97
CA MET A 52 40.60 16.32 8.61
C MET A 52 41.11 15.22 7.66
N ARG A 53 42.29 14.65 7.91
CA ARG A 53 42.89 13.58 7.10
C ARG A 53 42.50 12.19 7.57
N SER A 54 42.31 11.98 8.86
CA SER A 54 42.10 10.67 9.49
C SER A 54 40.66 10.42 9.92
N LEU A 55 39.89 11.48 10.26
CA LEU A 55 38.50 11.34 10.67
C LEU A 55 37.57 11.11 9.49
N ARG A 56 36.70 10.14 9.62
CA ARG A 56 35.62 9.82 8.67
C ARG A 56 34.36 9.57 9.44
N GLU A 57 33.27 10.19 9.00
CA GLU A 57 31.93 9.85 9.44
C GLU A 57 31.44 8.65 8.62
N VAL A 58 31.09 7.59 9.33
CA VAL A 58 30.52 6.37 8.74
C VAL A 58 29.07 6.30 9.20
N THR A 59 28.14 6.36 8.26
CA THR A 59 26.72 6.25 8.54
C THR A 59 26.36 4.79 8.82
N THR A 60 25.66 4.56 9.94
CA THR A 60 25.11 3.23 10.28
C THR A 60 23.67 3.18 9.80
N ALA A 61 23.38 2.24 8.90
CA ALA A 61 22.02 2.11 8.36
C ALA A 61 21.02 1.72 9.45
N SER A 62 19.83 2.32 9.37
CA SER A 62 18.65 1.86 10.11
C SER A 62 17.76 1.13 9.10
N PRO A 63 17.53 -0.19 9.26
CA PRO A 63 16.63 -0.90 8.36
C PRO A 63 15.22 -0.30 8.41
N ARG A 64 14.53 -0.31 7.26
CA ARG A 64 13.14 0.13 7.17
C ARG A 64 12.24 -0.80 7.97
N GLY A 65 11.26 -0.24 8.69
CA GLY A 65 10.32 -0.97 9.53
C GLY A 65 9.55 -2.04 8.76
N MET A 66 9.29 -3.16 9.41
CA MET A 66 8.50 -4.23 8.85
C MET A 66 7.03 -3.82 8.73
N ILE A 67 6.37 -4.27 7.66
CA ILE A 67 4.91 -4.18 7.52
C ILE A 67 4.38 -5.60 7.69
N THR A 68 3.41 -5.78 8.59
CA THR A 68 2.77 -7.06 8.85
C THR A 68 1.27 -6.99 8.64
N ASP A 69 0.66 -8.14 8.42
CA ASP A 69 -0.79 -8.29 8.48
C ASP A 69 -1.28 -8.22 9.94
N ARG A 70 -2.59 -8.39 10.14
CA ARG A 70 -3.22 -8.34 11.47
C ARG A 70 -2.77 -9.45 12.42
N GLU A 71 -2.27 -10.56 11.88
CA GLU A 71 -1.77 -11.73 12.63
C GLU A 71 -0.24 -11.72 12.78
N GLY A 72 0.43 -10.64 12.34
CA GLY A 72 1.89 -10.49 12.40
C GLY A 72 2.65 -11.18 11.26
N ARG A 73 1.98 -11.66 10.21
CA ARG A 73 2.64 -12.23 9.03
C ARG A 73 3.32 -11.12 8.24
N PRO A 74 4.56 -11.32 7.78
CA PRO A 74 5.30 -10.26 7.10
C PRO A 74 4.80 -10.01 5.67
N LEU A 75 4.33 -8.80 5.39
CA LEU A 75 3.95 -8.32 4.06
C LEU A 75 5.08 -7.55 3.37
N ALA A 76 5.95 -6.88 4.14
CA ALA A 76 7.14 -6.23 3.63
C ALA A 76 8.26 -6.24 4.67
N VAL A 77 9.44 -6.75 4.28
CA VAL A 77 10.61 -6.87 5.15
C VAL A 77 11.84 -6.23 4.50
N SER A 78 12.80 -5.82 5.32
CA SER A 78 14.10 -5.35 4.84
C SER A 78 15.12 -6.48 5.00
N VAL A 79 15.69 -6.95 3.90
CA VAL A 79 16.71 -8.00 3.90
C VAL A 79 18.09 -7.39 3.69
N PRO A 80 19.14 -7.87 4.40
CA PRO A 80 20.50 -7.38 4.22
C PRO A 80 21.02 -7.75 2.83
N VAL A 81 21.65 -6.81 2.17
CA VAL A 81 22.32 -6.95 0.88
C VAL A 81 23.60 -6.11 0.88
N ASN A 82 24.39 -6.18 -0.18
CA ASN A 82 25.59 -5.38 -0.31
C ASN A 82 25.58 -4.58 -1.60
N ALA A 83 26.20 -3.40 -1.56
CA ALA A 83 26.62 -2.70 -2.76
C ALA A 83 28.10 -2.95 -3.02
N VAL A 84 28.46 -3.21 -4.25
CA VAL A 84 29.83 -3.27 -4.74
C VAL A 84 30.18 -1.92 -5.31
N TRP A 85 31.20 -1.28 -4.76
CA TRP A 85 31.65 0.03 -5.22
C TRP A 85 33.16 0.04 -5.46
N ALA A 86 33.60 0.90 -6.35
CA ALA A 86 34.98 1.07 -6.73
C ALA A 86 35.53 2.42 -6.25
N ASP A 87 36.82 2.44 -5.90
CA ASP A 87 37.65 3.65 -5.79
C ASP A 87 38.47 3.80 -7.09
N PRO A 88 38.00 4.57 -8.08
CA PRO A 88 38.66 4.71 -9.36
C PRO A 88 40.13 5.15 -9.25
N LYS A 89 40.39 6.13 -8.38
CA LYS A 89 41.75 6.62 -8.15
C LYS A 89 42.71 5.52 -7.71
N THR A 90 42.27 4.64 -6.79
CA THR A 90 43.05 3.51 -6.32
C THR A 90 43.24 2.48 -7.43
N ILE A 91 42.20 2.13 -8.17
CA ILE A 91 42.24 1.16 -9.26
C ILE A 91 43.25 1.62 -10.34
N ILE A 92 43.10 2.87 -10.80
CA ILE A 92 43.95 3.44 -11.85
C ILE A 92 45.41 3.53 -11.41
N SER A 93 45.67 3.94 -10.15
CA SER A 93 47.04 3.98 -9.59
C SER A 93 47.71 2.60 -9.49
N LYS A 94 46.92 1.53 -9.51
CA LYS A 94 47.39 0.11 -9.46
C LYS A 94 47.35 -0.57 -10.83
N GLY A 95 47.22 0.17 -11.93
CA GLY A 95 47.27 -0.33 -13.31
C GLY A 95 45.93 -0.43 -14.03
N GLY A 96 44.84 0.06 -13.40
CA GLY A 96 43.50 0.06 -14.01
C GLY A 96 42.79 -1.28 -13.97
N VAL A 97 41.68 -1.38 -14.70
CA VAL A 97 40.95 -2.64 -14.89
C VAL A 97 41.72 -3.51 -15.88
N GLY A 98 42.34 -4.59 -15.37
CA GLY A 98 43.16 -5.50 -16.18
C GLY A 98 42.34 -6.60 -16.84
N TYR A 99 42.95 -7.24 -17.86
CA TYR A 99 42.38 -8.42 -18.55
C TYR A 99 42.72 -9.77 -17.86
N ASN A 100 42.97 -9.75 -16.53
CA ASN A 100 43.27 -10.96 -15.78
C ASN A 100 41.98 -11.65 -15.31
N GLU A 101 42.09 -12.91 -14.90
CA GLU A 101 40.98 -13.76 -14.46
C GLU A 101 40.16 -13.15 -13.33
N ARG A 102 40.77 -12.41 -12.41
CA ARG A 102 40.07 -11.82 -11.24
C ARG A 102 39.15 -10.68 -11.65
N TRP A 103 39.56 -9.82 -12.61
CA TRP A 103 38.67 -8.77 -13.15
C TRP A 103 37.56 -9.35 -14.04
N GLN A 104 37.86 -10.42 -14.80
CA GLN A 104 36.86 -11.16 -15.56
C GLN A 104 35.85 -11.82 -14.62
N ALA A 105 36.28 -12.41 -13.53
CA ALA A 105 35.43 -13.01 -12.52
C ALA A 105 34.52 -11.97 -11.85
N LEU A 106 35.04 -10.79 -11.51
CA LEU A 106 34.22 -9.68 -11.00
C LEU A 106 33.17 -9.23 -12.04
N ALA A 107 33.58 -9.01 -13.28
CA ALA A 107 32.67 -8.61 -14.34
C ALA A 107 31.54 -9.63 -14.54
N SER A 108 31.87 -10.92 -14.59
CA SER A 108 30.89 -12.01 -14.69
C SER A 108 29.94 -12.05 -13.50
N ALA A 109 30.45 -11.90 -12.28
CA ALA A 109 29.64 -11.88 -11.07
C ALA A 109 28.65 -10.70 -11.04
N LEU A 110 29.03 -9.55 -11.60
CA LEU A 110 28.18 -8.37 -11.67
C LEU A 110 27.31 -8.33 -12.93
N HIS A 111 27.34 -9.37 -13.78
CA HIS A 111 26.66 -9.43 -15.08
C HIS A 111 27.04 -8.23 -15.99
N LEU A 112 28.29 -7.79 -15.92
CA LEU A 112 28.83 -6.71 -16.73
C LEU A 112 29.88 -7.24 -17.72
N SER A 113 30.05 -6.57 -18.85
CA SER A 113 31.24 -6.80 -19.67
C SER A 113 32.46 -6.13 -19.03
N LEU A 114 33.65 -6.67 -19.30
CA LEU A 114 34.90 -6.08 -18.79
C LEU A 114 35.11 -4.64 -19.30
N SER A 115 34.66 -4.34 -20.54
CA SER A 115 34.67 -3.00 -21.13
C SER A 115 33.76 -2.04 -20.35
N THR A 116 32.53 -2.45 -20.03
CA THR A 116 31.59 -1.65 -19.25
C THR A 116 32.13 -1.39 -17.83
N LEU A 117 32.77 -2.38 -17.22
CA LEU A 117 33.42 -2.21 -15.91
C LEU A 117 34.55 -1.17 -15.99
N ALA A 118 35.41 -1.26 -17.02
CA ALA A 118 36.49 -0.30 -17.25
C ALA A 118 35.97 1.12 -17.55
N GLU A 119 34.94 1.25 -18.36
CA GLU A 119 34.28 2.53 -18.65
C GLU A 119 33.73 3.18 -17.38
N ARG A 120 33.02 2.43 -16.53
CA ARG A 120 32.51 2.94 -15.24
C ARG A 120 33.64 3.45 -14.34
N VAL A 121 34.71 2.69 -14.20
CA VAL A 121 35.88 3.10 -13.41
C VAL A 121 36.54 4.35 -14.00
N ASN A 122 36.67 4.44 -15.32
CA ASN A 122 37.31 5.55 -16.00
C ASN A 122 36.40 6.78 -16.17
N SER A 123 35.11 6.69 -15.87
CA SER A 123 34.16 7.83 -15.97
C SER A 123 34.53 8.97 -15.02
N ASN A 124 35.18 8.68 -13.89
CA ASN A 124 35.70 9.68 -12.95
C ASN A 124 37.08 9.22 -12.37
N PRO A 125 38.19 9.40 -13.11
CA PRO A 125 39.50 8.88 -12.74
C PRO A 125 40.07 9.42 -11.42
N ALA A 126 39.68 10.62 -11.03
CA ALA A 126 40.09 11.27 -9.78
C ALA A 126 39.13 10.94 -8.61
N GLY A 127 38.00 10.31 -8.92
CA GLY A 127 36.96 9.95 -7.96
C GLY A 127 37.44 8.87 -6.98
N ARG A 128 36.81 8.87 -5.81
CA ARG A 128 37.06 7.91 -4.74
C ARG A 128 35.91 6.92 -4.53
N PHE A 129 34.79 7.10 -5.25
CA PHE A 129 33.59 6.31 -5.07
C PHE A 129 32.76 6.28 -6.34
N ILE A 130 32.42 5.06 -6.80
CA ILE A 130 31.43 4.81 -7.83
C ILE A 130 30.79 3.44 -7.60
N TYR A 131 29.45 3.36 -7.65
CA TYR A 131 28.77 2.07 -7.58
C TYR A 131 29.02 1.26 -8.86
N LEU A 132 29.43 0.01 -8.69
CA LEU A 132 29.49 -0.99 -9.77
C LEU A 132 28.20 -1.80 -9.84
N ALA A 133 27.69 -2.24 -8.70
CA ALA A 133 26.40 -2.89 -8.56
C ALA A 133 25.82 -2.61 -7.17
N ARG A 134 24.51 -2.63 -7.09
CA ARG A 134 23.78 -2.49 -5.82
C ARG A 134 22.88 -3.70 -5.59
N GLN A 135 22.49 -3.93 -4.36
CA GLN A 135 21.60 -5.03 -3.95
C GLN A 135 22.11 -6.43 -4.31
N VAL A 136 23.42 -6.60 -4.23
CA VAL A 136 24.10 -7.89 -4.40
C VAL A 136 23.84 -8.77 -3.17
N SER A 137 23.61 -10.07 -3.38
CA SER A 137 23.38 -10.99 -2.27
C SER A 137 24.60 -11.09 -1.34
N PRO A 138 24.43 -11.38 -0.05
CA PRO A 138 25.55 -11.55 0.88
C PRO A 138 26.56 -12.60 0.42
N GLN A 139 26.11 -13.72 -0.13
CA GLN A 139 26.96 -14.79 -0.65
C GLN A 139 27.82 -14.33 -1.84
N GLN A 140 27.21 -13.60 -2.77
CA GLN A 140 27.91 -13.04 -3.93
C GLN A 140 28.90 -11.96 -3.50
N ALA A 141 28.54 -11.14 -2.51
CA ALA A 141 29.41 -10.11 -1.94
C ALA A 141 30.65 -10.74 -1.27
N GLU A 142 30.46 -11.78 -0.44
CA GLU A 142 31.55 -12.52 0.18
C GLU A 142 32.50 -13.14 -0.87
N TRP A 143 31.96 -13.68 -1.95
CA TRP A 143 32.75 -14.21 -3.05
C TRP A 143 33.54 -13.10 -3.76
N ILE A 144 32.94 -11.92 -4.02
CA ILE A 144 33.63 -10.76 -4.61
C ILE A 144 34.76 -10.27 -3.69
N ASP A 145 34.53 -10.23 -2.38
CA ASP A 145 35.56 -9.82 -1.41
C ASP A 145 36.80 -10.73 -1.47
N LYS A 146 36.57 -12.04 -1.61
CA LYS A 146 37.68 -13.04 -1.78
C LYS A 146 38.50 -12.83 -3.04
N LEU A 147 38.01 -12.13 -4.06
CA LEU A 147 38.81 -11.74 -5.22
C LEU A 147 39.93 -10.76 -4.84
N ASN A 148 39.81 -10.05 -3.72
CA ASN A 148 40.81 -9.12 -3.19
C ASN A 148 41.39 -8.19 -4.27
N LEU A 149 40.47 -7.52 -5.03
CA LEU A 149 40.83 -6.59 -6.09
C LEU A 149 41.10 -5.19 -5.51
N PRO A 150 42.21 -4.54 -5.92
CA PRO A 150 42.55 -3.24 -5.38
C PRO A 150 41.49 -2.20 -5.73
N GLY A 151 40.96 -1.47 -4.74
CA GLY A 151 39.98 -0.43 -4.92
C GLY A 151 38.53 -0.91 -5.14
N ILE A 152 38.27 -2.22 -5.06
CA ILE A 152 36.91 -2.77 -4.98
C ILE A 152 36.58 -2.94 -3.50
N ASN A 153 35.39 -2.49 -3.12
CA ASN A 153 34.93 -2.50 -1.74
C ASN A 153 33.45 -2.86 -1.68
N LEU A 154 33.01 -3.32 -0.53
CA LEU A 154 31.63 -3.63 -0.21
C LEU A 154 31.06 -2.58 0.75
N ARG A 155 29.76 -2.36 0.65
CA ARG A 155 28.98 -1.55 1.58
C ARG A 155 27.68 -2.28 1.89
N GLU A 156 27.38 -2.45 3.16
CA GLU A 156 26.11 -3.00 3.58
C GLU A 156 24.96 -2.06 3.20
N GLU A 157 23.94 -2.63 2.59
CA GLU A 157 22.68 -1.98 2.23
C GLU A 157 21.52 -2.91 2.63
N SER A 158 20.31 -2.42 2.54
CA SER A 158 19.10 -3.23 2.67
C SER A 158 18.28 -3.18 1.40
N ARG A 159 17.63 -4.30 1.06
CA ARG A 159 16.64 -4.38 0.00
C ARG A 159 15.29 -4.67 0.60
N ARG A 160 14.27 -3.94 0.14
CA ARG A 160 12.89 -4.24 0.49
C ARG A 160 12.44 -5.50 -0.25
N PHE A 161 11.83 -6.41 0.48
CA PHE A 161 11.32 -7.68 -0.03
C PHE A 161 9.87 -7.87 0.44
N TYR A 162 9.02 -8.36 -0.44
CA TYR A 162 7.58 -8.52 -0.26
C TYR A 162 7.26 -10.02 -0.35
N PRO A 163 7.19 -10.74 0.79
CA PRO A 163 7.03 -12.20 0.82
C PRO A 163 5.77 -12.69 0.12
N ALA A 164 4.66 -11.95 0.23
CA ALA A 164 3.38 -12.30 -0.39
C ALA A 164 3.33 -12.08 -1.92
N GLY A 165 4.40 -11.55 -2.52
CA GLY A 165 4.49 -11.37 -3.99
C GLY A 165 3.49 -10.33 -4.49
N HIS A 166 2.53 -10.72 -5.32
CA HIS A 166 1.50 -9.84 -5.88
C HIS A 166 0.38 -9.55 -4.86
N VAL A 167 0.18 -10.43 -3.88
CA VAL A 167 -0.87 -10.27 -2.86
C VAL A 167 -0.69 -8.95 -2.12
N ALA A 168 -1.74 -8.14 -2.09
CA ALA A 168 -1.79 -6.79 -1.54
C ALA A 168 -0.82 -5.77 -2.21
N ALA A 169 -0.26 -6.06 -3.38
CA ALA A 169 0.77 -5.21 -4.00
C ALA A 169 0.29 -3.77 -4.25
N ASN A 170 -0.91 -3.57 -4.78
CA ASN A 170 -1.49 -2.25 -5.02
C ASN A 170 -1.76 -1.47 -3.72
N LEU A 171 -1.99 -2.17 -2.61
CA LEU A 171 -2.17 -1.56 -1.30
C LEU A 171 -0.81 -1.26 -0.64
N ILE A 172 0.07 -2.26 -0.56
CA ILE A 172 1.38 -2.11 0.09
C ILE A 172 2.27 -1.14 -0.69
N GLY A 173 2.25 -1.21 -2.01
CA GLY A 173 3.11 -0.44 -2.87
C GLY A 173 4.56 -0.95 -2.86
N PHE A 174 5.50 -0.05 -3.09
CA PHE A 174 6.92 -0.39 -3.17
C PHE A 174 7.83 0.78 -2.83
N THR A 175 9.11 0.48 -2.62
CA THR A 175 10.17 1.45 -2.40
C THR A 175 11.06 1.61 -3.64
N ASN A 176 11.79 2.74 -3.70
CA ASN A 176 12.93 2.88 -4.61
C ASN A 176 14.14 2.11 -4.07
N ILE A 177 15.26 2.15 -4.82
CA ILE A 177 16.51 1.47 -4.45
C ILE A 177 17.13 2.01 -3.16
N ASP A 178 16.80 3.22 -2.76
CA ASP A 178 17.29 3.88 -1.54
C ASP A 178 16.37 3.64 -0.33
N GLY A 179 15.33 2.81 -0.48
CA GLY A 179 14.41 2.44 0.58
C GLY A 179 13.34 3.49 0.89
N GLN A 180 13.14 4.49 0.02
CA GLN A 180 12.05 5.46 0.15
C GLN A 180 10.76 4.88 -0.45
N GLY A 181 9.65 5.03 0.26
CA GLY A 181 8.33 4.63 -0.23
C GLY A 181 7.87 5.47 -1.42
N ILE A 182 7.48 4.80 -2.52
CA ILE A 182 7.06 5.44 -3.77
C ILE A 182 5.56 5.37 -3.96
N GLU A 183 4.93 4.24 -3.63
CA GLU A 183 3.49 4.01 -3.75
C GLU A 183 2.92 3.31 -2.52
N GLY A 184 1.59 3.33 -2.37
CA GLY A 184 0.82 2.59 -1.38
C GLY A 184 1.15 2.94 0.08
N ILE A 185 1.04 1.96 0.95
CA ILE A 185 1.39 2.03 2.38
C ILE A 185 2.85 2.46 2.57
N GLU A 186 3.76 1.95 1.74
CA GLU A 186 5.18 2.32 1.78
C GLU A 186 5.38 3.83 1.66
N LYS A 187 4.59 4.50 0.81
CA LYS A 187 4.62 5.96 0.65
C LYS A 187 3.86 6.69 1.74
N SER A 188 2.64 6.27 2.03
CA SER A 188 1.76 6.95 2.98
C SER A 188 2.33 6.95 4.40
N PHE A 189 2.98 5.85 4.81
CA PHE A 189 3.60 5.68 6.12
C PHE A 189 5.14 5.79 6.06
N ASN A 190 5.69 6.44 5.01
CA ASN A 190 7.13 6.51 4.83
C ASN A 190 7.89 7.08 6.02
N ALA A 191 7.35 8.13 6.67
CA ALA A 191 7.98 8.75 7.84
C ALA A 191 8.08 7.80 9.05
N GLN A 192 7.06 6.96 9.27
CA GLN A 192 7.01 5.98 10.35
C GLN A 192 7.94 4.79 10.06
N LEU A 193 7.91 4.32 8.80
CA LEU A 193 8.69 3.16 8.34
C LEU A 193 10.17 3.47 8.14
N THR A 194 10.59 4.76 8.13
CA THR A 194 11.98 5.16 7.94
C THR A 194 12.60 5.51 9.29
N GLY A 195 13.58 4.71 9.73
CA GLY A 195 14.38 5.02 10.90
C GLY A 195 15.36 6.15 10.63
N LYS A 196 15.96 6.69 11.69
CA LYS A 196 17.03 7.67 11.55
C LYS A 196 18.37 6.95 11.55
N PRO A 197 19.22 7.13 10.53
CA PRO A 197 20.53 6.52 10.50
C PRO A 197 21.38 6.99 11.68
N GLY A 198 22.19 6.10 12.22
CA GLY A 198 23.24 6.46 13.15
C GLY A 198 24.48 6.96 12.42
N SER A 199 25.42 7.53 13.16
CA SER A 199 26.74 7.88 12.63
C SER A 199 27.85 7.51 13.60
N ARG A 200 28.97 7.10 13.05
CA ARG A 200 30.21 6.86 13.79
C ARG A 200 31.29 7.76 13.23
N LEU A 201 31.85 8.58 14.09
CA LEU A 201 33.07 9.31 13.75
C LEU A 201 34.25 8.41 14.07
N VAL A 202 34.91 7.89 13.04
CA VAL A 202 36.03 6.94 13.16
C VAL A 202 37.32 7.59 12.69
N ARG A 203 38.42 7.28 13.37
CA ARG A 203 39.78 7.57 12.89
C ARG A 203 40.29 6.40 12.07
N LYS A 204 40.71 6.68 10.83
CA LYS A 204 41.25 5.68 9.90
C LYS A 204 42.75 5.91 9.67
N ASP A 205 43.50 4.81 9.51
CA ASP A 205 44.90 4.85 9.06
C ASP A 205 45.02 5.21 7.56
N LYS A 206 46.26 5.30 7.09
CA LYS A 206 46.53 5.57 5.66
C LYS A 206 46.07 4.46 4.71
N PHE A 207 45.75 3.28 5.25
CA PHE A 207 45.24 2.12 4.49
C PHE A 207 43.71 2.04 4.54
N GLY A 208 43.04 2.86 5.38
CA GLY A 208 41.59 2.88 5.51
C GLY A 208 41.05 2.03 6.68
N HIS A 209 41.89 1.38 7.45
CA HIS A 209 41.47 0.63 8.62
C HIS A 209 41.06 1.55 9.76
N VAL A 210 40.00 1.19 10.46
CA VAL A 210 39.52 1.92 11.63
C VAL A 210 40.48 1.64 12.80
N ILE A 211 41.11 2.71 13.33
CA ILE A 211 42.01 2.65 14.49
C ILE A 211 41.24 2.95 15.78
N GLU A 212 40.29 3.89 15.70
CA GLU A 212 39.60 4.42 16.88
C GLU A 212 38.17 4.87 16.53
N ASN A 213 37.22 4.57 17.41
CA ASN A 213 35.86 5.15 17.39
C ASN A 213 35.85 6.36 18.34
N ILE A 214 35.61 7.57 17.80
CA ILE A 214 35.65 8.82 18.60
C ILE A 214 34.29 9.14 19.16
N THR A 215 33.25 9.08 18.33
CA THR A 215 31.87 9.26 18.75
C THR A 215 30.98 8.30 17.99
N GLU A 216 29.92 7.85 18.66
CA GLU A 216 28.90 7.00 18.09
C GLU A 216 27.52 7.57 18.40
N VAL A 217 26.72 7.80 17.38
CA VAL A 217 25.30 8.10 17.48
C VAL A 217 24.55 6.87 17.02
N ASN A 218 23.84 6.22 17.94
CA ASN A 218 23.08 5.04 17.61
C ASN A 218 21.95 5.35 16.63
N PRO A 219 21.66 4.47 15.67
CA PRO A 219 20.50 4.62 14.81
C PRO A 219 19.23 4.55 15.65
N VAL A 220 18.24 5.38 15.29
CA VAL A 220 16.88 5.23 15.82
C VAL A 220 16.16 4.22 14.94
N PRO A 221 15.71 3.08 15.49
CA PRO A 221 15.03 2.07 14.70
C PRO A 221 13.74 2.63 14.10
N ALA A 222 13.39 2.14 12.94
CA ALA A 222 12.09 2.39 12.33
C ALA A 222 10.98 1.71 13.15
N HIS A 223 9.78 2.27 13.09
CA HIS A 223 8.61 1.62 13.69
C HIS A 223 8.07 0.55 12.74
N GLU A 224 7.67 -0.57 13.31
CA GLU A 224 6.89 -1.57 12.60
C GLU A 224 5.46 -1.08 12.40
N LEU A 225 4.82 -1.55 11.33
CA LEU A 225 3.45 -1.19 10.99
C LEU A 225 2.61 -2.45 10.86
N GLN A 226 1.71 -2.67 11.83
CA GLN A 226 0.73 -3.75 11.76
C GLN A 226 -0.55 -3.25 11.10
N LEU A 227 -0.89 -3.84 9.96
CA LEU A 227 -2.10 -3.53 9.22
C LEU A 227 -3.31 -4.27 9.80
N SER A 228 -4.49 -3.79 9.44
CA SER A 228 -5.75 -4.49 9.68
C SER A 228 -6.02 -5.62 8.67
N ILE A 229 -5.29 -5.63 7.56
CA ILE A 229 -5.38 -6.65 6.51
C ILE A 229 -5.11 -8.04 7.08
N ASP A 230 -5.93 -9.02 6.72
CA ASP A 230 -5.64 -10.44 6.90
C ASP A 230 -5.16 -11.02 5.56
N GLU A 231 -3.92 -11.53 5.53
CA GLU A 231 -3.32 -12.06 4.30
C GLU A 231 -4.16 -13.17 3.66
N ARG A 232 -4.84 -14.01 4.47
CA ARG A 232 -5.70 -15.09 3.98
C ARG A 232 -6.92 -14.53 3.25
N LEU A 233 -7.58 -13.53 3.87
CA LEU A 233 -8.76 -12.86 3.31
C LEU A 233 -8.39 -12.03 2.08
N GLN A 234 -7.22 -11.39 2.10
CA GLN A 234 -6.68 -10.66 0.95
C GLN A 234 -6.46 -11.60 -0.22
N THR A 235 -5.82 -12.76 0.01
CA THR A 235 -5.53 -13.75 -1.04
C THR A 235 -6.80 -14.25 -1.69
N VAL A 236 -7.80 -14.72 -0.91
CA VAL A 236 -9.05 -15.21 -1.51
C VAL A 236 -9.84 -14.11 -2.23
N THR A 237 -9.71 -12.86 -1.77
CA THR A 237 -10.35 -11.72 -2.42
C THR A 237 -9.69 -11.40 -3.77
N GLU A 238 -8.35 -11.39 -3.83
CA GLU A 238 -7.61 -11.15 -5.08
C GLU A 238 -7.82 -12.28 -6.07
N ASP A 239 -7.64 -13.53 -5.67
CA ASP A 239 -7.85 -14.69 -6.54
C ASP A 239 -9.24 -14.69 -7.18
N ALA A 240 -10.28 -14.38 -6.40
CA ALA A 240 -11.64 -14.30 -6.91
C ALA A 240 -11.85 -13.12 -7.87
N LEU A 241 -11.26 -11.97 -7.55
CA LEU A 241 -11.33 -10.76 -8.38
C LEU A 241 -10.60 -10.95 -9.70
N ASP A 242 -9.37 -11.44 -9.68
CA ASP A 242 -8.51 -11.65 -10.85
C ASP A 242 -9.15 -12.63 -11.83
N ASN A 243 -9.59 -13.77 -11.29
CA ASN A 243 -10.33 -14.77 -12.09
C ASN A 243 -11.58 -14.17 -12.75
N ALA A 244 -12.30 -13.32 -12.02
CA ALA A 244 -13.50 -12.67 -12.55
C ALA A 244 -13.18 -11.62 -13.62
N VAL A 245 -12.15 -10.80 -13.44
CA VAL A 245 -11.73 -9.81 -14.44
C VAL A 245 -11.26 -10.50 -15.71
N ILE A 246 -10.41 -11.52 -15.58
CA ILE A 246 -9.91 -12.32 -16.71
C ILE A 246 -11.06 -13.03 -17.44
N TRP A 247 -11.94 -13.72 -16.70
CA TRP A 247 -13.08 -14.44 -17.28
C TRP A 247 -14.04 -13.52 -18.05
N ASN A 248 -14.35 -12.37 -17.47
CA ASN A 248 -15.26 -11.40 -18.08
C ASN A 248 -14.56 -10.52 -19.13
N LYS A 249 -13.25 -10.70 -19.40
CA LYS A 249 -12.43 -9.86 -20.27
C LYS A 249 -12.61 -8.38 -19.92
N ALA A 250 -12.67 -8.08 -18.63
CA ALA A 250 -12.89 -6.74 -18.12
C ALA A 250 -11.58 -5.92 -18.14
N GLU A 251 -11.69 -4.61 -18.15
CA GLU A 251 -10.53 -3.70 -18.13
C GLU A 251 -9.83 -3.72 -16.77
N SER A 252 -10.61 -3.77 -15.68
CA SER A 252 -10.09 -3.73 -14.32
C SER A 252 -11.15 -4.16 -13.30
N GLY A 253 -10.72 -4.29 -12.05
CA GLY A 253 -11.62 -4.58 -10.95
C GLY A 253 -11.09 -4.09 -9.61
N ALA A 254 -11.99 -4.01 -8.61
CA ALA A 254 -11.64 -3.74 -7.22
C ALA A 254 -12.60 -4.46 -6.28
N ALA A 255 -12.08 -4.87 -5.12
CA ALA A 255 -12.90 -5.42 -4.06
C ALA A 255 -12.41 -4.89 -2.69
N VAL A 256 -13.36 -4.60 -1.79
CA VAL A 256 -13.08 -4.09 -0.45
C VAL A 256 -13.92 -4.82 0.56
N LEU A 257 -13.27 -5.39 1.57
CA LEU A 257 -13.89 -6.08 2.71
C LEU A 257 -13.63 -5.31 4.00
N ILE A 258 -14.69 -4.97 4.73
CA ILE A 258 -14.62 -4.23 5.99
C ILE A 258 -15.18 -5.07 7.13
N ASN A 259 -14.49 -5.08 8.27
CA ASN A 259 -15.02 -5.54 9.55
C ASN A 259 -15.95 -4.46 10.11
N ILE A 260 -17.26 -4.72 10.14
CA ILE A 260 -18.27 -3.74 10.53
C ILE A 260 -18.12 -3.25 11.99
N PRO A 261 -17.90 -4.14 12.99
CA PRO A 261 -17.72 -3.73 14.38
C PRO A 261 -16.55 -2.76 14.61
N THR A 262 -15.47 -2.87 13.86
CA THR A 262 -14.22 -2.12 14.10
C THR A 262 -13.92 -1.05 13.05
N GLY A 263 -14.52 -1.12 11.86
CA GLY A 263 -14.16 -0.28 10.72
C GLY A 263 -12.81 -0.66 10.07
N GLU A 264 -12.21 -1.77 10.48
CA GLU A 264 -10.96 -2.27 9.90
C GLU A 264 -11.15 -2.77 8.47
N ILE A 265 -10.22 -2.41 7.59
CA ILE A 265 -10.14 -2.98 6.25
C ILE A 265 -9.45 -4.34 6.36
N LEU A 266 -10.17 -5.43 6.07
CA LEU A 266 -9.63 -6.79 6.14
C LEU A 266 -9.01 -7.24 4.82
N SER A 267 -9.55 -6.77 3.70
CA SER A 267 -8.93 -6.92 2.37
C SER A 267 -9.26 -5.73 1.48
N MET A 268 -8.33 -5.40 0.57
CA MET A 268 -8.46 -4.34 -0.41
C MET A 268 -7.69 -4.76 -1.67
N ALA A 269 -8.40 -5.32 -2.62
CA ALA A 269 -7.86 -5.87 -3.86
C ALA A 269 -8.08 -4.94 -5.05
N SER A 270 -7.16 -4.96 -5.99
CA SER A 270 -7.24 -4.23 -7.26
C SER A 270 -6.61 -5.05 -8.38
N TYR A 271 -7.24 -5.05 -9.57
CA TYR A 271 -6.72 -5.65 -10.79
C TYR A 271 -6.72 -4.60 -11.93
N PRO A 272 -5.70 -4.52 -12.81
CA PRO A 272 -4.49 -5.35 -12.80
C PRO A 272 -3.62 -5.11 -11.57
N ASP A 273 -2.91 -6.17 -11.20
CA ASP A 273 -1.92 -6.19 -10.13
C ASP A 273 -0.47 -6.22 -10.68
N PHE A 274 0.52 -6.27 -9.80
CA PHE A 274 1.92 -6.37 -10.17
C PHE A 274 2.72 -7.08 -9.08
N ASN A 275 3.92 -7.54 -9.41
CA ASN A 275 4.84 -8.07 -8.40
C ASN A 275 5.83 -6.99 -7.95
N PRO A 276 5.78 -6.50 -6.70
CA PRO A 276 6.66 -5.44 -6.22
C PRO A 276 8.14 -5.86 -6.14
N ASN A 277 8.43 -7.18 -6.09
CA ASN A 277 9.79 -7.71 -6.14
C ASN A 277 10.39 -7.70 -7.56
N ASN A 278 9.56 -7.76 -8.59
CA ASN A 278 9.96 -7.66 -10.00
C ASN A 278 8.91 -6.86 -10.78
N ARG A 279 9.21 -5.61 -11.07
CA ARG A 279 8.34 -4.67 -11.77
C ARG A 279 8.68 -4.53 -13.26
N GLU A 280 9.50 -5.44 -13.80
CA GLU A 280 9.84 -5.44 -15.21
C GLU A 280 8.58 -5.73 -16.05
N GLY A 281 8.29 -4.83 -17.01
CA GLY A 281 7.11 -4.91 -17.88
C GLY A 281 5.82 -4.32 -17.29
N ALA A 282 5.75 -4.02 -15.99
CA ALA A 282 4.58 -3.39 -15.39
C ALA A 282 4.38 -1.95 -15.91
N GLN A 283 3.12 -1.59 -16.17
CA GLN A 283 2.74 -0.25 -16.58
C GLN A 283 2.41 0.62 -15.36
N LEU A 284 2.45 1.95 -15.51
CA LEU A 284 2.11 2.87 -14.40
C LEU A 284 0.70 2.66 -13.87
N ASP A 285 -0.23 2.26 -14.73
CA ASP A 285 -1.62 2.01 -14.37
C ASP A 285 -1.81 0.74 -13.54
N ASP A 286 -0.87 -0.23 -13.62
CA ASP A 286 -0.90 -1.46 -12.81
C ASP A 286 -0.61 -1.18 -11.32
N PHE A 287 0.08 -0.08 -11.01
CA PHE A 287 0.42 0.30 -9.63
C PHE A 287 -0.74 0.94 -8.86
N ARG A 288 -1.82 1.30 -9.55
CA ARG A 288 -2.93 2.03 -8.94
C ARG A 288 -3.72 1.17 -7.96
N ASN A 289 -3.98 1.70 -6.78
CA ASN A 289 -4.99 1.15 -5.88
C ASN A 289 -6.38 1.66 -6.31
N ARG A 290 -7.05 0.86 -7.16
CA ARG A 290 -8.35 1.23 -7.75
C ARG A 290 -9.47 1.29 -6.73
N ALA A 291 -9.32 0.60 -5.61
CA ALA A 291 -10.31 0.63 -4.53
C ALA A 291 -10.49 2.04 -3.93
N ILE A 292 -9.44 2.87 -3.97
CA ILE A 292 -9.45 4.23 -3.41
C ILE A 292 -9.39 5.34 -4.48
N SER A 293 -8.91 5.04 -5.69
CA SER A 293 -8.64 6.06 -6.73
C SER A 293 -9.69 6.12 -7.82
N ASP A 294 -10.25 4.98 -8.22
CA ASP A 294 -11.21 4.91 -9.31
C ASP A 294 -12.60 5.27 -8.82
N THR A 295 -13.29 6.09 -9.60
CA THR A 295 -14.64 6.53 -9.27
C THR A 295 -15.64 6.10 -10.33
N PHE A 296 -16.84 5.78 -9.88
CA PHE A 296 -17.96 5.41 -10.73
C PHE A 296 -19.29 5.90 -10.14
N GLU A 297 -20.32 5.98 -10.96
CA GLU A 297 -21.67 6.29 -10.49
C GLU A 297 -22.24 5.08 -9.74
N PRO A 298 -22.66 5.21 -8.46
CA PRO A 298 -23.06 4.07 -7.63
C PRO A 298 -24.37 3.42 -8.07
N GLY A 299 -25.14 4.05 -8.96
CA GLY A 299 -26.36 3.50 -9.50
C GLY A 299 -27.30 2.94 -8.43
N SER A 300 -27.88 1.80 -8.70
CA SER A 300 -28.90 1.17 -7.83
C SER A 300 -28.42 0.81 -6.41
N THR A 301 -27.12 0.89 -6.11
CA THR A 301 -26.63 0.59 -4.75
C THR A 301 -26.94 1.66 -3.73
N VAL A 302 -27.39 2.85 -4.15
CA VAL A 302 -27.84 3.92 -3.24
C VAL A 302 -29.32 3.84 -2.88
N LYS A 303 -30.11 3.00 -3.55
CA LYS A 303 -31.56 2.88 -3.32
C LYS A 303 -31.97 2.58 -1.88
N PRO A 304 -31.22 1.76 -1.11
CA PRO A 304 -31.48 1.62 0.32
C PRO A 304 -31.48 2.95 1.07
N LEU A 305 -30.55 3.86 0.76
CA LEU A 305 -30.48 5.18 1.41
C LEU A 305 -31.69 6.07 1.03
N VAL A 306 -32.20 5.94 -0.19
CA VAL A 306 -33.42 6.68 -0.62
C VAL A 306 -34.63 6.21 0.18
N ILE A 307 -34.80 4.90 0.35
CA ILE A 307 -35.92 4.34 1.14
C ILE A 307 -35.77 4.74 2.61
N MET A 308 -34.59 4.63 3.19
CA MET A 308 -34.31 5.09 4.57
C MET A 308 -34.68 6.57 4.73
N THR A 309 -34.31 7.41 3.77
CA THR A 309 -34.62 8.85 3.82
C THR A 309 -36.12 9.10 3.72
N ALA A 310 -36.82 8.40 2.83
CA ALA A 310 -38.27 8.54 2.66
C ALA A 310 -39.04 8.10 3.92
N LEU A 311 -38.63 6.99 4.55
CA LEU A 311 -39.16 6.53 5.82
C LEU A 311 -38.90 7.53 6.96
N GLN A 312 -37.68 8.04 7.06
CA GLN A 312 -37.27 9.02 8.08
C GLN A 312 -38.04 10.34 7.96
N GLN A 313 -38.37 10.75 6.72
CA GLN A 313 -39.14 11.95 6.47
C GLN A 313 -40.69 11.74 6.57
N GLY A 314 -41.15 10.51 6.85
CA GLY A 314 -42.57 10.17 6.92
C GLY A 314 -43.28 10.25 5.59
N ILE A 315 -42.55 10.20 4.46
CA ILE A 315 -43.14 10.21 3.10
C ILE A 315 -43.86 8.89 2.84
N VAL A 316 -43.32 7.80 3.38
CA VAL A 316 -43.87 6.44 3.28
C VAL A 316 -43.80 5.72 4.62
N GLN A 317 -44.61 4.67 4.74
CA GLN A 317 -44.58 3.69 5.84
C GLN A 317 -43.98 2.37 5.33
N LEU A 318 -43.67 1.44 6.22
CA LEU A 318 -43.07 0.13 5.87
C LEU A 318 -43.95 -0.71 4.92
N ASP A 319 -45.27 -0.59 5.06
CA ASP A 319 -46.28 -1.29 4.28
C ASP A 319 -46.74 -0.53 3.02
N SER A 320 -46.16 0.65 2.74
CA SER A 320 -46.53 1.46 1.59
C SER A 320 -46.28 0.73 0.27
N VAL A 321 -47.23 0.89 -0.66
CA VAL A 321 -47.16 0.43 -2.03
C VAL A 321 -47.02 1.64 -2.95
N ILE A 322 -46.03 1.60 -3.84
CA ILE A 322 -45.64 2.70 -4.71
C ILE A 322 -46.03 2.37 -6.13
N ASP A 323 -46.65 3.33 -6.83
CA ASP A 323 -46.88 3.27 -8.27
C ASP A 323 -45.52 3.22 -8.99
N THR A 324 -45.31 2.19 -9.80
CA THR A 324 -44.08 1.97 -10.56
C THR A 324 -44.34 1.90 -12.08
N HIS A 325 -45.44 2.46 -12.54
CA HIS A 325 -45.67 2.65 -13.97
C HIS A 325 -44.57 3.56 -14.57
N PRO A 326 -44.13 3.27 -15.80
CA PRO A 326 -43.22 4.17 -16.51
C PRO A 326 -43.84 5.56 -16.70
N PHE A 327 -43.06 6.61 -16.42
CA PHE A 327 -43.50 8.01 -16.57
C PHE A 327 -42.42 8.85 -17.28
N THR A 328 -42.73 10.09 -17.61
CA THR A 328 -41.84 10.97 -18.37
C THR A 328 -41.58 12.26 -17.60
N LEU A 329 -40.29 12.62 -17.46
CA LEU A 329 -39.83 13.89 -16.89
C LEU A 329 -38.94 14.61 -17.91
N ASP A 330 -39.25 15.88 -18.19
CA ASP A 330 -38.46 16.71 -19.11
C ASP A 330 -38.16 16.02 -20.46
N GLY A 331 -39.13 15.26 -20.99
CA GLY A 331 -39.00 14.48 -22.23
C GLY A 331 -38.22 13.16 -22.10
N HIS A 332 -37.69 12.83 -20.93
CA HIS A 332 -36.98 11.58 -20.65
C HIS A 332 -37.91 10.56 -19.97
N ARG A 333 -37.96 9.36 -20.53
CA ARG A 333 -38.79 8.28 -19.99
C ARG A 333 -38.06 7.52 -18.88
N ILE A 334 -38.62 7.59 -17.68
CA ILE A 334 -38.18 6.76 -16.53
C ILE A 334 -38.93 5.44 -16.58
N ARG A 335 -38.22 4.32 -16.52
CA ARG A 335 -38.80 2.97 -16.58
C ARG A 335 -37.88 1.96 -15.89
N ASP A 336 -38.47 0.92 -15.37
CA ASP A 336 -37.75 -0.23 -14.83
C ASP A 336 -37.34 -1.20 -15.95
N VAL A 337 -36.43 -2.16 -15.62
CA VAL A 337 -36.05 -3.22 -16.54
C VAL A 337 -37.23 -4.15 -16.82
N GLY A 338 -38.01 -4.48 -15.78
CA GLY A 338 -39.26 -5.23 -15.90
C GLY A 338 -40.47 -4.33 -15.79
N TYR A 339 -41.67 -4.83 -16.11
CA TYR A 339 -42.90 -4.13 -15.92
C TYR A 339 -43.58 -4.59 -14.63
N TYR A 340 -43.70 -3.66 -13.68
CA TYR A 340 -44.34 -3.86 -12.39
C TYR A 340 -45.25 -2.63 -12.16
N PRO A 341 -46.56 -2.78 -12.12
CA PRO A 341 -47.47 -1.62 -11.96
C PRO A 341 -47.35 -0.98 -10.58
N GLU A 342 -47.13 -1.78 -9.55
CA GLU A 342 -47.01 -1.35 -8.17
C GLU A 342 -45.99 -2.24 -7.45
N LEU A 343 -45.21 -1.65 -6.54
CA LEU A 343 -44.23 -2.38 -5.71
C LEU A 343 -44.30 -1.86 -4.27
N THR A 344 -44.13 -2.78 -3.31
CA THR A 344 -43.78 -2.44 -1.93
C THR A 344 -42.35 -1.92 -1.86
N LEU A 345 -41.92 -1.34 -0.74
CA LEU A 345 -40.53 -0.90 -0.54
C LEU A 345 -39.55 -2.05 -0.72
N THR A 346 -39.85 -3.26 -0.19
CA THR A 346 -39.12 -4.48 -0.44
C THR A 346 -39.06 -4.81 -1.93
N GLY A 347 -40.17 -4.75 -2.61
CA GLY A 347 -40.27 -4.97 -4.06
C GLY A 347 -39.39 -4.01 -4.87
N ILE A 348 -39.33 -2.72 -4.47
CA ILE A 348 -38.46 -1.70 -5.08
C ILE A 348 -36.98 -2.13 -5.00
N LEU A 349 -36.51 -2.64 -3.87
CA LEU A 349 -35.13 -3.12 -3.72
C LEU A 349 -34.90 -4.43 -4.49
N GLN A 350 -35.82 -5.39 -4.36
CA GLN A 350 -35.73 -6.70 -5.00
C GLN A 350 -35.68 -6.60 -6.52
N LYS A 351 -36.57 -5.80 -7.12
CA LYS A 351 -36.66 -5.57 -8.58
C LYS A 351 -35.75 -4.45 -9.06
N SER A 352 -35.12 -3.73 -8.14
CA SER A 352 -34.28 -2.57 -8.44
C SER A 352 -35.03 -1.47 -9.20
N SER A 353 -36.25 -1.13 -8.76
CA SER A 353 -37.12 -0.18 -9.45
C SER A 353 -36.57 1.24 -9.45
N ASP A 354 -36.28 1.79 -10.63
CA ASP A 354 -35.89 3.18 -10.83
C ASP A 354 -37.10 4.10 -10.70
N THR A 355 -38.26 3.66 -11.19
CA THR A 355 -39.54 4.39 -11.10
C THR A 355 -39.96 4.58 -9.64
N GLY A 356 -39.88 3.51 -8.82
CA GLY A 356 -40.25 3.59 -7.41
C GLY A 356 -39.40 4.59 -6.62
N VAL A 357 -38.07 4.52 -6.72
CA VAL A 357 -37.19 5.48 -5.99
C VAL A 357 -37.29 6.90 -6.55
N SER A 358 -37.61 7.06 -7.84
CA SER A 358 -37.86 8.38 -8.43
C SER A 358 -39.08 9.03 -7.81
N HIS A 359 -40.19 8.32 -7.64
CA HIS A 359 -41.39 8.83 -6.95
C HIS A 359 -41.06 9.20 -5.51
N LEU A 360 -40.30 8.38 -4.77
CA LEU A 360 -39.87 8.71 -3.41
C LEU A 360 -39.04 10.00 -3.37
N SER A 361 -38.08 10.15 -4.29
CA SER A 361 -37.23 11.34 -4.36
C SER A 361 -38.02 12.62 -4.76
N LEU A 362 -38.97 12.50 -5.67
CA LEU A 362 -39.81 13.62 -6.08
C LEU A 362 -40.78 14.08 -4.96
N ALA A 363 -41.14 13.17 -4.06
CA ALA A 363 -41.99 13.48 -2.91
C ALA A 363 -41.25 14.14 -1.73
N MET A 364 -39.89 14.12 -1.69
CA MET A 364 -39.10 14.71 -0.61
C MET A 364 -38.24 15.88 -1.10
N PRO A 365 -37.86 16.84 -0.24
CA PRO A 365 -36.85 17.84 -0.59
C PRO A 365 -35.52 17.16 -0.92
N VAL A 366 -34.90 17.49 -2.06
CA VAL A 366 -33.60 16.89 -2.50
C VAL A 366 -32.50 17.05 -1.46
N GLN A 367 -32.54 18.13 -0.67
CA GLN A 367 -31.57 18.38 0.38
C GLN A 367 -31.53 17.25 1.43
N LYS A 368 -32.68 16.63 1.73
CA LYS A 368 -32.79 15.54 2.68
C LYS A 368 -32.01 14.29 2.19
N LEU A 369 -32.13 13.97 0.91
CA LEU A 369 -31.36 12.88 0.30
C LEU A 369 -29.87 13.22 0.22
N MET A 370 -29.55 14.49 -0.11
CA MET A 370 -28.16 14.99 -0.08
C MET A 370 -27.53 14.86 1.31
N ASP A 371 -28.27 15.24 2.36
CA ASP A 371 -27.80 15.16 3.75
C ASP A 371 -27.57 13.70 4.15
N THR A 372 -28.48 12.79 3.74
CA THR A 372 -28.29 11.35 3.97
C THR A 372 -27.03 10.84 3.26
N TYR A 373 -26.85 11.10 1.98
CA TYR A 373 -25.67 10.68 1.23
C TYR A 373 -24.38 11.19 1.88
N LYS A 374 -24.36 12.43 2.33
CA LYS A 374 -23.23 13.06 3.00
C LYS A 374 -22.95 12.45 4.36
N SER A 375 -23.98 12.16 5.16
CA SER A 375 -23.82 11.55 6.48
C SER A 375 -23.31 10.10 6.40
N PHE A 376 -23.57 9.41 5.28
CA PHE A 376 -23.03 8.09 4.99
C PHE A 376 -21.63 8.13 4.33
N GLY A 377 -21.04 9.32 4.13
CA GLY A 377 -19.65 9.50 3.71
C GLY A 377 -19.43 9.76 2.22
N PHE A 378 -20.48 9.99 1.42
CA PHE A 378 -20.27 10.38 0.02
C PHE A 378 -19.75 11.82 -0.10
N GLY A 379 -18.84 12.04 -1.05
CA GLY A 379 -18.28 13.34 -1.36
C GLY A 379 -17.19 13.84 -0.41
N VAL A 380 -16.69 12.97 0.48
CA VAL A 380 -15.59 13.24 1.39
C VAL A 380 -14.57 12.08 1.37
N PRO A 381 -13.28 12.33 1.62
CA PRO A 381 -12.31 11.25 1.81
C PRO A 381 -12.69 10.37 2.99
N THR A 382 -12.34 9.08 2.94
CA THR A 382 -12.67 8.14 4.02
C THR A 382 -11.81 8.30 5.27
N GLY A 383 -10.69 9.01 5.14
CA GLY A 383 -9.79 9.31 6.26
C GLY A 383 -8.72 8.26 6.52
N LEU A 384 -8.54 7.27 5.64
CA LEU A 384 -7.47 6.26 5.77
C LEU A 384 -6.06 6.85 5.66
N GLY A 385 -5.91 8.05 5.09
CA GLY A 385 -4.60 8.69 4.91
C GLY A 385 -3.74 8.05 3.83
N LEU A 386 -4.33 7.27 2.92
CA LEU A 386 -3.63 6.66 1.81
C LEU A 386 -3.42 7.67 0.68
N THR A 387 -2.22 7.67 0.11
CA THR A 387 -1.90 8.55 -1.02
C THR A 387 -2.73 8.16 -2.25
N GLY A 388 -3.33 9.14 -2.91
CA GLY A 388 -4.13 8.92 -4.12
C GLY A 388 -5.61 8.63 -3.86
N GLU A 389 -6.08 8.73 -2.62
CA GLU A 389 -7.49 8.57 -2.27
C GLU A 389 -8.34 9.69 -2.92
N SER A 390 -9.39 9.29 -3.63
CA SER A 390 -10.38 10.20 -4.21
C SER A 390 -11.54 10.44 -3.23
N SER A 391 -11.99 11.68 -3.13
CA SER A 391 -13.20 12.04 -2.38
C SER A 391 -14.50 11.70 -3.11
N GLY A 392 -14.43 11.16 -4.34
CA GLY A 392 -15.60 11.08 -5.20
C GLY A 392 -16.15 12.45 -5.57
N LEU A 393 -17.40 12.48 -5.99
CA LEU A 393 -18.11 13.70 -6.32
C LEU A 393 -19.55 13.65 -5.77
N LEU A 394 -19.90 14.59 -4.90
CA LEU A 394 -21.28 14.87 -4.53
C LEU A 394 -21.67 16.22 -5.11
N PRO A 395 -22.66 16.31 -6.02
CA PRO A 395 -22.92 17.51 -6.79
C PRO A 395 -23.43 18.66 -5.91
N LYS A 396 -22.92 19.87 -6.16
CA LYS A 396 -23.38 21.12 -5.54
C LYS A 396 -24.12 21.95 -6.58
N ARG A 397 -25.47 21.85 -6.62
CA ARG A 397 -26.31 22.54 -7.57
C ARG A 397 -27.20 23.55 -6.85
N ARG A 398 -27.43 24.72 -7.46
CA ARG A 398 -28.40 25.72 -6.96
C ARG A 398 -29.84 25.36 -7.32
N TYR A 399 -30.01 24.71 -8.46
CA TYR A 399 -31.28 24.27 -8.99
C TYR A 399 -31.23 22.80 -9.35
N TRP A 400 -32.26 22.06 -9.05
CA TRP A 400 -32.46 20.66 -9.37
C TRP A 400 -33.78 20.52 -10.16
N SER A 401 -33.70 20.10 -11.42
CA SER A 401 -34.87 19.70 -12.17
C SER A 401 -35.48 18.43 -11.59
N ASP A 402 -36.71 18.13 -11.93
CA ASP A 402 -37.33 16.86 -11.48
C ASP A 402 -36.60 15.65 -12.08
N LEU A 403 -36.08 15.77 -13.29
CA LEU A 403 -35.22 14.74 -13.88
C LEU A 403 -33.92 14.54 -13.07
N ASP A 404 -33.24 15.63 -12.67
CA ASP A 404 -32.03 15.52 -11.82
C ASP A 404 -32.35 14.83 -10.49
N ARG A 405 -33.46 15.16 -9.84
CA ARG A 405 -33.88 14.57 -8.56
C ARG A 405 -34.20 13.09 -8.71
N ALA A 406 -34.88 12.70 -9.78
CA ALA A 406 -35.23 11.33 -10.09
C ALA A 406 -33.94 10.50 -10.36
N THR A 407 -33.06 11.00 -11.23
CA THR A 407 -31.84 10.30 -11.59
C THR A 407 -30.83 10.17 -10.42
N PHE A 408 -30.78 11.20 -9.56
CA PHE A 408 -29.97 11.18 -8.35
C PHE A 408 -30.41 10.09 -7.35
N ALA A 409 -31.70 9.78 -7.30
CA ALA A 409 -32.27 8.74 -6.45
C ALA A 409 -31.86 7.33 -6.88
N PHE A 410 -31.55 7.11 -8.15
CA PHE A 410 -31.00 5.82 -8.59
C PHE A 410 -29.49 5.87 -8.92
N GLY A 411 -28.80 6.88 -8.34
CA GLY A 411 -27.35 6.90 -8.24
C GLY A 411 -26.59 7.51 -9.41
N TYR A 412 -27.24 8.37 -10.21
CA TYR A 412 -26.59 9.13 -11.27
C TYR A 412 -26.25 10.56 -10.85
N GLY A 413 -25.21 11.13 -11.45
CA GLY A 413 -24.76 12.49 -11.16
C GLY A 413 -23.94 12.64 -9.88
N LEU A 414 -23.54 11.55 -9.26
CA LEU A 414 -22.54 11.50 -8.19
C LEU A 414 -21.50 10.43 -8.53
N MET A 415 -20.29 10.56 -7.96
CA MET A 415 -19.19 9.61 -8.18
C MET A 415 -18.68 9.13 -6.83
N VAL A 416 -18.45 7.83 -6.70
CA VAL A 416 -17.96 7.20 -5.48
C VAL A 416 -16.80 6.26 -5.79
N THR A 417 -15.90 6.04 -4.81
CA THR A 417 -14.91 4.96 -4.88
C THR A 417 -15.49 3.65 -4.37
N PRO A 418 -14.90 2.49 -4.74
CA PRO A 418 -15.27 1.21 -4.13
C PRO A 418 -15.20 1.24 -2.61
N LEU A 419 -14.19 1.91 -2.03
CA LEU A 419 -14.02 2.05 -0.59
C LEU A 419 -15.15 2.89 0.04
N GLN A 420 -15.52 4.03 -0.56
CA GLN A 420 -16.66 4.82 -0.06
C GLN A 420 -17.95 4.01 -0.06
N LEU A 421 -18.19 3.25 -1.12
CA LEU A 421 -19.38 2.40 -1.20
C LEU A 421 -19.32 1.28 -0.13
N ALA A 422 -18.17 0.68 0.12
CA ALA A 422 -17.99 -0.32 1.18
C ALA A 422 -18.26 0.27 2.57
N HIS A 423 -17.83 1.52 2.80
CA HIS A 423 -18.09 2.24 4.05
C HIS A 423 -19.58 2.51 4.27
N VAL A 424 -20.32 2.86 3.20
CA VAL A 424 -21.78 2.99 3.26
C VAL A 424 -22.43 1.68 3.70
N TYR A 425 -22.02 0.56 3.12
CA TYR A 425 -22.57 -0.75 3.47
C TYR A 425 -22.13 -1.21 4.88
N ALA A 426 -20.91 -0.88 5.31
CA ALA A 426 -20.51 -1.08 6.70
C ALA A 426 -21.37 -0.26 7.68
N THR A 427 -21.78 0.96 7.28
CA THR A 427 -22.70 1.81 8.06
C THR A 427 -24.11 1.24 8.08
N ILE A 428 -24.59 0.65 6.98
CA ILE A 428 -25.85 -0.09 6.93
C ILE A 428 -25.79 -1.29 7.88
N GLY A 429 -24.76 -2.16 7.75
CA GLY A 429 -24.61 -3.34 8.58
C GLY A 429 -24.31 -3.05 10.06
N SER A 430 -23.92 -1.83 10.41
CA SER A 430 -23.85 -1.38 11.80
C SER A 430 -25.13 -0.69 12.28
N PHE A 431 -26.21 -0.88 11.55
CA PHE A 431 -27.53 -0.29 11.83
C PHE A 431 -27.48 1.22 12.02
N GLY A 432 -26.79 1.91 11.09
CA GLY A 432 -26.72 3.36 11.04
C GLY A 432 -25.64 4.01 11.91
N ILE A 433 -24.65 3.26 12.36
CA ILE A 433 -23.48 3.81 13.05
C ILE A 433 -22.33 3.97 12.03
N TYR A 434 -21.96 5.19 11.70
CA TYR A 434 -20.81 5.52 10.88
C TYR A 434 -19.54 5.47 11.75
N ARG A 435 -18.66 4.48 11.51
CA ARG A 435 -17.38 4.32 12.20
C ARG A 435 -16.23 4.80 11.33
N PRO A 436 -15.18 5.39 11.91
CA PRO A 436 -13.96 5.68 11.15
C PRO A 436 -13.36 4.37 10.62
N LEU A 437 -12.87 4.42 9.37
CA LEU A 437 -12.14 3.29 8.80
C LEU A 437 -10.69 3.28 9.30
N SER A 438 -10.11 2.07 9.39
CA SER A 438 -8.70 1.90 9.69
C SER A 438 -8.04 0.90 8.77
N ILE A 439 -6.83 1.24 8.30
CA ILE A 439 -5.93 0.32 7.59
C ILE A 439 -4.91 -0.33 8.53
N THR A 440 -4.82 0.16 9.76
CA THR A 440 -4.02 -0.44 10.82
C THR A 440 -4.91 -1.18 11.80
N LYS A 441 -4.38 -2.22 12.44
CA LYS A 441 -5.09 -2.95 13.48
C LYS A 441 -5.50 -2.00 14.60
N VAL A 442 -6.74 -2.12 15.07
CA VAL A 442 -7.30 -1.28 16.14
C VAL A 442 -7.74 -2.14 17.33
N ASP A 443 -7.70 -1.55 18.52
CA ASP A 443 -8.24 -2.18 19.73
C ASP A 443 -9.70 -1.73 19.91
N PRO A 444 -10.68 -2.66 19.88
CA PRO A 444 -12.07 -2.31 20.11
C PRO A 444 -12.34 -1.94 21.59
N PRO A 445 -13.42 -1.18 21.89
CA PRO A 445 -14.45 -0.76 20.94
C PRO A 445 -14.09 0.50 20.15
N VAL A 446 -14.48 0.53 18.85
CA VAL A 446 -14.37 1.73 18.01
C VAL A 446 -15.66 2.52 18.09
N ILE A 447 -15.57 3.76 18.58
CA ILE A 447 -16.71 4.66 18.70
C ILE A 447 -17.08 5.20 17.31
N GLY A 448 -18.36 5.07 16.95
CA GLY A 448 -18.92 5.64 15.73
C GLY A 448 -19.97 6.72 16.03
N THR A 449 -20.46 7.36 14.98
CA THR A 449 -21.52 8.36 15.04
C THR A 449 -22.80 7.79 14.44
N ARG A 450 -23.93 7.83 15.16
CA ARG A 450 -25.23 7.44 14.61
C ARG A 450 -25.68 8.47 13.58
N VAL A 451 -25.84 8.03 12.34
CA VAL A 451 -26.24 8.88 11.21
C VAL A 451 -27.66 8.60 10.72
N MET A 452 -28.23 7.47 11.14
CA MET A 452 -29.61 7.07 10.83
C MET A 452 -30.21 6.32 12.03
N PRO A 453 -31.51 6.43 12.33
CA PRO A 453 -32.15 5.62 13.36
C PRO A 453 -31.99 4.13 13.11
N GLU A 454 -31.64 3.37 14.16
CA GLU A 454 -31.34 1.95 14.11
C GLU A 454 -32.46 1.12 13.51
N GLU A 455 -33.67 1.32 14.01
CA GLU A 455 -34.87 0.61 13.55
C GLU A 455 -35.09 0.74 12.04
N LEU A 456 -34.93 1.97 11.49
CA LEU A 456 -35.09 2.19 10.04
C LEU A 456 -34.04 1.46 9.22
N VAL A 457 -32.78 1.45 9.69
CA VAL A 457 -31.71 0.78 8.97
C VAL A 457 -31.90 -0.72 9.01
N HIS A 458 -32.28 -1.27 10.16
CA HIS A 458 -32.57 -2.70 10.34
C HIS A 458 -33.70 -3.17 9.40
N GLU A 459 -34.81 -2.42 9.34
CA GLU A 459 -35.92 -2.75 8.42
C GLU A 459 -35.49 -2.73 6.94
N VAL A 460 -34.72 -1.71 6.52
CA VAL A 460 -34.27 -1.63 5.14
C VAL A 460 -33.19 -2.69 4.84
N GLU A 461 -32.31 -3.00 5.78
CA GLU A 461 -31.34 -4.08 5.65
C GLU A 461 -32.06 -5.44 5.47
N HIS A 462 -33.08 -5.70 6.26
CA HIS A 462 -33.93 -6.89 6.08
C HIS A 462 -34.62 -6.92 4.70
N MET A 463 -35.13 -5.78 4.20
CA MET A 463 -35.64 -5.70 2.83
C MET A 463 -34.59 -6.06 1.78
N MET A 464 -33.32 -5.70 2.00
CA MET A 464 -32.22 -6.01 1.07
C MET A 464 -31.93 -7.51 0.94
N GLU A 465 -32.29 -8.35 1.90
CA GLU A 465 -32.17 -9.81 1.79
C GLU A 465 -32.95 -10.35 0.59
N SER A 466 -34.10 -9.73 0.30
CA SER A 466 -34.95 -10.14 -0.85
C SER A 466 -34.23 -10.08 -2.20
N VAL A 467 -33.18 -9.30 -2.31
CA VAL A 467 -32.39 -9.15 -3.54
C VAL A 467 -31.59 -10.42 -3.86
N ALA A 468 -31.12 -11.16 -2.84
CA ALA A 468 -30.42 -12.42 -2.99
C ALA A 468 -31.36 -13.64 -3.13
N LEU A 469 -32.64 -13.45 -2.83
CA LEU A 469 -33.66 -14.51 -2.88
C LEU A 469 -34.24 -14.68 -4.30
N PRO A 470 -34.93 -15.81 -4.58
CA PRO A 470 -35.60 -16.04 -5.87
C PRO A 470 -36.48 -14.85 -6.29
N GLY A 471 -36.31 -14.43 -7.52
CA GLY A 471 -36.99 -13.24 -8.05
C GLY A 471 -36.23 -11.92 -7.85
N GLY A 472 -35.16 -11.89 -7.09
CA GLY A 472 -34.29 -10.74 -6.93
C GLY A 472 -33.25 -10.61 -8.05
N GLY A 473 -32.73 -9.38 -8.20
CA GLY A 473 -31.69 -9.08 -9.21
C GLY A 473 -30.29 -9.56 -8.83
N GLY A 474 -30.08 -10.02 -7.60
CA GLY A 474 -28.79 -10.43 -7.04
C GLY A 474 -28.76 -11.88 -6.56
N THR A 475 -29.58 -12.77 -7.09
CA THR A 475 -29.66 -14.18 -6.67
C THR A 475 -28.31 -14.92 -6.68
N LYS A 476 -27.39 -14.52 -7.57
CA LYS A 476 -26.04 -15.09 -7.64
C LYS A 476 -25.10 -14.58 -6.54
N ALA A 477 -25.51 -13.59 -5.74
CA ALA A 477 -24.78 -13.15 -4.56
C ALA A 477 -25.09 -14.01 -3.32
N ALA A 478 -26.11 -14.87 -3.38
CA ALA A 478 -26.47 -15.76 -2.28
C ALA A 478 -25.28 -16.64 -1.86
N VAL A 479 -25.07 -16.75 -0.57
CA VAL A 479 -24.08 -17.65 0.04
C VAL A 479 -24.85 -18.77 0.73
N ARG A 480 -24.47 -20.01 0.43
CA ARG A 480 -25.15 -21.17 0.99
C ARG A 480 -25.09 -21.14 2.52
N ASP A 481 -26.24 -21.42 3.14
CA ASP A 481 -26.43 -21.53 4.59
C ASP A 481 -26.32 -20.18 5.34
N TYR A 482 -26.20 -19.04 4.61
CA TYR A 482 -26.16 -17.69 5.21
C TYR A 482 -27.23 -16.77 4.63
N ARG A 483 -27.74 -15.88 5.47
CA ARG A 483 -28.59 -14.77 5.07
C ARG A 483 -27.71 -13.59 4.63
N ILE A 484 -28.00 -13.03 3.46
CA ILE A 484 -27.17 -11.99 2.83
C ILE A 484 -28.06 -10.78 2.49
N ALA A 485 -27.74 -9.64 3.03
CA ALA A 485 -28.37 -8.38 2.62
C ALA A 485 -27.49 -7.69 1.56
N VAL A 486 -28.01 -7.55 0.34
CA VAL A 486 -27.19 -7.16 -0.81
C VAL A 486 -27.94 -6.24 -1.76
N LYS A 487 -27.19 -5.44 -2.53
CA LYS A 487 -27.72 -4.70 -3.67
C LYS A 487 -26.74 -4.74 -4.84
N THR A 488 -27.25 -5.07 -6.01
CA THR A 488 -26.49 -5.04 -7.26
C THR A 488 -26.69 -3.71 -7.97
N GLY A 489 -25.68 -3.30 -8.73
CA GLY A 489 -25.73 -2.11 -9.56
C GLY A 489 -25.01 -2.32 -10.89
N THR A 490 -25.40 -1.50 -11.86
CA THR A 490 -24.78 -1.41 -13.18
C THR A 490 -24.91 0.03 -13.64
N ALA A 491 -23.80 0.66 -13.96
CA ALA A 491 -23.80 2.02 -14.49
C ALA A 491 -23.08 2.07 -15.84
N LYS A 492 -23.53 2.94 -16.74
CA LYS A 492 -22.79 3.29 -17.95
C LYS A 492 -21.59 4.15 -17.59
N LYS A 493 -20.49 3.96 -18.29
CA LYS A 493 -19.31 4.82 -18.13
C LYS A 493 -19.50 6.17 -18.83
N ILE A 494 -18.93 7.19 -18.23
CA ILE A 494 -18.81 8.50 -18.85
C ILE A 494 -17.52 8.50 -19.66
N GLY A 495 -17.58 8.84 -20.94
CA GLY A 495 -16.42 8.99 -21.82
C GLY A 495 -15.70 10.32 -21.60
N ASP A 496 -14.56 10.49 -22.26
CA ASP A 496 -13.71 11.68 -22.17
C ASP A 496 -14.42 12.97 -22.64
N ASP A 497 -15.46 12.82 -23.45
CA ASP A 497 -16.32 13.92 -23.92
C ASP A 497 -17.44 14.29 -22.94
N GLY A 498 -17.49 13.65 -21.76
CA GLY A 498 -18.51 13.82 -20.74
C GLY A 498 -19.86 13.17 -21.05
N LYS A 499 -19.97 12.36 -22.11
CA LYS A 499 -21.17 11.63 -22.46
C LYS A 499 -21.07 10.16 -22.07
N TYR A 500 -22.23 9.52 -21.88
CA TYR A 500 -22.28 8.08 -21.64
C TYR A 500 -21.84 7.31 -22.90
N VAL A 501 -20.90 6.38 -22.70
CA VAL A 501 -20.44 5.46 -23.72
C VAL A 501 -21.02 4.06 -23.48
N ASP A 502 -20.97 3.17 -24.49
CA ASP A 502 -21.48 1.80 -24.36
C ASP A 502 -20.47 0.87 -23.66
N LYS A 503 -20.00 1.31 -22.51
CA LYS A 503 -19.17 0.59 -21.56
C LYS A 503 -19.86 0.66 -20.21
N TYR A 504 -19.69 -0.40 -19.40
CA TYR A 504 -20.43 -0.56 -18.16
C TYR A 504 -19.49 -0.83 -16.99
N VAL A 505 -19.92 -0.44 -15.80
CA VAL A 505 -19.34 -0.89 -14.53
C VAL A 505 -20.38 -1.76 -13.84
N ALA A 506 -20.00 -2.99 -13.52
CA ALA A 506 -20.85 -3.96 -12.84
C ALA A 506 -20.37 -4.12 -11.39
N TYR A 507 -21.26 -3.93 -10.41
CA TYR A 507 -20.88 -3.97 -9.02
C TYR A 507 -21.95 -4.60 -8.13
N THR A 508 -21.50 -5.12 -6.99
CA THR A 508 -22.34 -5.71 -5.94
C THR A 508 -21.80 -5.27 -4.59
N ALA A 509 -22.68 -4.79 -3.74
CA ALA A 509 -22.39 -4.35 -2.39
C ALA A 509 -23.34 -5.01 -1.41
N GLY A 510 -22.85 -5.47 -0.26
CA GLY A 510 -23.70 -6.15 0.72
C GLY A 510 -23.00 -6.41 2.02
N VAL A 511 -23.76 -6.95 2.97
CA VAL A 511 -23.33 -7.34 4.31
C VAL A 511 -23.72 -8.77 4.63
N ALA A 512 -22.93 -9.41 5.50
CA ALA A 512 -23.16 -10.77 5.96
C ALA A 512 -22.55 -11.02 7.34
N PRO A 513 -23.13 -11.98 8.12
CA PRO A 513 -24.49 -12.54 7.97
C PRO A 513 -25.54 -11.44 8.22
N ALA A 514 -26.74 -11.53 7.61
CA ALA A 514 -27.75 -10.48 7.75
C ALA A 514 -28.37 -10.44 9.17
N SER A 515 -28.40 -11.54 9.90
CA SER A 515 -28.91 -11.59 11.28
C SER A 515 -28.05 -10.79 12.28
N ASN A 516 -26.74 -10.72 12.04
CA ASN A 516 -25.76 -9.98 12.85
C ASN A 516 -24.58 -9.60 11.97
N PRO A 517 -24.68 -8.48 11.22
CA PRO A 517 -23.70 -8.15 10.19
C PRO A 517 -22.29 -7.94 10.75
N ARG A 518 -21.36 -8.78 10.29
CA ARG A 518 -19.94 -8.73 10.66
C ARG A 518 -19.07 -8.13 9.57
N PHE A 519 -19.43 -8.38 8.30
CA PHE A 519 -18.62 -8.01 7.15
C PHE A 519 -19.43 -7.23 6.12
N ALA A 520 -18.84 -6.16 5.60
CA ALA A 520 -19.33 -5.46 4.43
C ALA A 520 -18.36 -5.69 3.28
N LEU A 521 -18.87 -6.08 2.11
CA LEU A 521 -18.10 -6.37 0.91
C LEU A 521 -18.65 -5.59 -0.27
N VAL A 522 -17.76 -4.99 -1.04
CA VAL A 522 -18.04 -4.40 -2.34
C VAL A 522 -17.13 -5.02 -3.37
N VAL A 523 -17.71 -5.43 -4.50
CA VAL A 523 -17.00 -5.93 -5.67
C VAL A 523 -17.39 -5.10 -6.89
N VAL A 524 -16.40 -4.57 -7.60
CA VAL A 524 -16.56 -3.73 -8.80
C VAL A 524 -15.78 -4.36 -9.94
N ILE A 525 -16.44 -4.62 -11.08
CA ILE A 525 -15.85 -5.11 -12.32
C ILE A 525 -16.08 -4.05 -13.40
N ASN A 526 -14.99 -3.50 -13.91
CA ASN A 526 -15.01 -2.37 -14.83
C ASN A 526 -14.93 -2.87 -16.29
N ASN A 527 -15.90 -2.47 -17.09
CA ASN A 527 -16.03 -2.79 -18.51
C ASN A 527 -15.91 -4.28 -18.85
N PRO A 528 -16.80 -5.15 -18.31
CA PRO A 528 -16.85 -6.55 -18.70
C PRO A 528 -17.27 -6.68 -20.17
N GLN A 529 -16.58 -7.54 -20.93
CA GLN A 529 -16.76 -7.68 -22.38
C GLN A 529 -17.12 -9.11 -22.83
N ASN A 530 -17.38 -10.02 -21.88
CA ASN A 530 -17.73 -11.42 -22.19
C ASN A 530 -19.24 -11.65 -22.25
N GLY A 531 -19.98 -10.76 -22.91
CA GLY A 531 -21.41 -10.90 -23.20
C GLY A 531 -22.37 -10.44 -22.08
N ALA A 532 -21.99 -10.52 -20.81
CA ALA A 532 -22.78 -10.02 -19.70
C ALA A 532 -22.15 -8.73 -19.12
N TYR A 533 -23.00 -7.79 -18.73
CA TYR A 533 -22.56 -6.52 -18.13
C TYR A 533 -23.38 -6.11 -16.89
N TYR A 534 -24.44 -6.82 -16.55
CA TYR A 534 -25.21 -6.54 -15.34
C TYR A 534 -24.50 -7.03 -14.07
N GLY A 535 -24.54 -6.24 -13.00
CA GLY A 535 -23.95 -6.59 -11.70
C GLY A 535 -24.39 -7.94 -11.17
N GLY A 536 -25.68 -8.27 -11.28
CA GLY A 536 -26.22 -9.56 -10.88
C GLY A 536 -25.66 -10.77 -11.66
N ALA A 537 -25.11 -10.54 -12.85
CA ALA A 537 -24.50 -11.59 -13.67
C ALA A 537 -22.97 -11.65 -13.52
N VAL A 538 -22.31 -10.51 -13.33
CA VAL A 538 -20.86 -10.35 -13.40
C VAL A 538 -20.24 -10.29 -12.01
N SER A 539 -20.66 -9.34 -11.16
CA SER A 539 -20.03 -9.11 -9.84
C SER A 539 -20.69 -9.89 -8.69
N ALA A 540 -21.98 -10.26 -8.82
CA ALA A 540 -22.67 -11.02 -7.77
C ALA A 540 -22.08 -12.42 -7.51
N PRO A 541 -21.69 -13.21 -8.51
CA PRO A 541 -21.00 -14.48 -8.27
C PRO A 541 -19.68 -14.31 -7.52
N VAL A 542 -18.93 -13.25 -7.82
CA VAL A 542 -17.65 -12.94 -7.15
C VAL A 542 -17.88 -12.54 -5.70
N PHE A 543 -18.91 -11.72 -5.45
CA PHE A 543 -19.35 -11.40 -4.09
C PHE A 543 -19.68 -12.67 -3.29
N SER A 544 -20.46 -13.59 -3.87
CA SER A 544 -20.82 -14.87 -3.24
C SER A 544 -19.59 -15.71 -2.90
N GLN A 545 -18.63 -15.80 -3.81
CA GLN A 545 -17.41 -16.55 -3.62
C GLN A 545 -16.57 -15.94 -2.47
N ILE A 546 -16.25 -14.64 -2.56
CA ILE A 546 -15.42 -13.97 -1.54
C ILE A 546 -16.11 -14.05 -0.18
N MET A 547 -17.39 -13.67 -0.09
CA MET A 547 -18.10 -13.66 1.18
C MET A 547 -18.21 -15.05 1.80
N GLY A 548 -18.46 -16.07 0.98
CA GLY A 548 -18.50 -17.47 1.43
C GLY A 548 -17.15 -17.95 1.98
N ASP A 549 -16.04 -17.57 1.34
CA ASP A 549 -14.69 -17.88 1.82
C ASP A 549 -14.38 -17.12 3.12
N VAL A 550 -14.72 -15.83 3.20
CA VAL A 550 -14.57 -15.00 4.40
C VAL A 550 -15.32 -15.59 5.60
N LEU A 551 -16.61 -15.91 5.42
CA LEU A 551 -17.43 -16.46 6.51
C LEU A 551 -16.88 -17.79 7.04
N ARG A 552 -16.36 -18.64 6.16
CA ARG A 552 -15.71 -19.92 6.55
C ARG A 552 -14.37 -19.70 7.25
N LEU A 553 -13.50 -18.85 6.70
CA LEU A 553 -12.17 -18.58 7.27
C LEU A 553 -12.26 -17.92 8.65
N GLU A 554 -13.30 -17.10 8.88
CA GLU A 554 -13.57 -16.42 10.13
C GLU A 554 -14.46 -17.24 11.09
N ASN A 555 -14.77 -18.50 10.72
CA ASN A 555 -15.59 -19.42 11.53
C ASN A 555 -16.91 -18.80 11.98
N VAL A 556 -17.60 -18.11 11.05
CA VAL A 556 -18.89 -17.50 11.33
C VAL A 556 -19.97 -18.57 11.31
N GLU A 557 -20.80 -18.59 12.32
CA GLU A 557 -21.92 -19.53 12.43
C GLU A 557 -22.97 -19.21 11.34
N PRO A 558 -23.47 -20.23 10.60
CA PRO A 558 -24.52 -20.05 9.60
C PRO A 558 -25.83 -19.60 10.22
N ASP A 559 -26.44 -18.53 9.65
CA ASP A 559 -27.70 -17.95 10.11
C ASP A 559 -28.90 -18.26 9.20
N GLY A 560 -28.65 -18.95 8.08
CA GLY A 560 -29.66 -19.36 7.10
C GLY A 560 -30.15 -20.80 7.27
N MET A 561 -29.64 -21.56 8.25
CA MET A 561 -30.11 -22.91 8.53
C MET A 561 -31.47 -22.90 9.23
N PRO A 562 -32.39 -23.84 8.92
CA PRO A 562 -33.60 -24.02 9.69
C PRO A 562 -33.27 -24.32 11.16
N ALA A 563 -34.06 -23.78 12.11
CA ALA A 563 -33.87 -23.98 13.54
C ALA A 563 -33.86 -25.48 13.96
N ASP A 564 -34.40 -26.37 13.14
CA ASP A 564 -34.41 -27.84 13.37
C ASP A 564 -33.05 -28.52 13.04
N SER A 565 -32.08 -27.81 12.43
CA SER A 565 -30.77 -28.39 12.14
C SER A 565 -29.92 -28.64 13.38
N ASP A 566 -30.19 -27.96 14.49
CA ASP A 566 -29.52 -28.20 15.76
C ASP A 566 -29.77 -29.64 16.30
N HIS A 567 -30.93 -30.22 15.98
CA HIS A 567 -31.22 -31.61 16.35
C HIS A 567 -30.41 -32.63 15.51
N LEU A 568 -30.03 -32.30 14.28
CA LEU A 568 -29.24 -33.20 13.42
C LEU A 568 -27.76 -33.26 13.83
N LEU A 569 -27.22 -32.18 14.39
CA LEU A 569 -25.84 -32.14 14.88
C LEU A 569 -25.67 -32.93 16.18
N VAL A 570 -26.70 -32.97 17.04
CA VAL A 570 -26.70 -33.73 18.28
C VAL A 570 -26.88 -35.24 18.06
N MET A 571 -27.56 -35.65 16.97
CA MET A 571 -27.79 -37.08 16.68
C MET A 571 -26.57 -37.82 16.09
N HIS A 572 -25.54 -37.13 15.61
CA HIS A 572 -24.31 -37.76 15.10
C HIS A 572 -23.26 -38.04 16.19
N GLY A 573 -23.54 -37.65 17.43
CA GLY A 573 -22.61 -37.79 18.58
C GLY A 573 -22.96 -38.90 19.60
N SER A 574 -24.04 -39.71 19.43
CA SER A 574 -24.42 -40.71 20.43
C SER A 574 -24.69 -42.10 19.83
N HIS A 575 -23.91 -43.03 20.37
CA HIS A 575 -24.06 -44.49 20.34
C HIS A 575 -23.43 -45.27 19.17
N VAL A 576 -22.13 -45.48 19.27
CA VAL A 576 -21.61 -46.84 19.04
C VAL A 576 -21.72 -47.59 20.36
N ALA A 577 -22.79 -48.34 20.54
CA ALA A 577 -22.88 -49.38 21.56
C ALA A 577 -21.98 -50.55 21.12
N VAL A 578 -20.88 -50.76 21.83
CA VAL A 578 -20.09 -51.98 21.74
C VAL A 578 -20.95 -53.12 22.35
N PRO A 579 -21.30 -54.20 21.62
CA PRO A 579 -21.90 -55.37 22.25
C PRO A 579 -20.82 -56.05 23.07
N GLY A 580 -21.12 -56.16 24.36
CA GLY A 580 -20.26 -56.85 25.32
C GLY A 580 -20.21 -58.36 25.01
N SER A 581 -19.09 -58.94 25.32
CA SER A 581 -18.74 -60.35 25.49
C SER A 581 -19.66 -61.09 26.37
#